data_f4842de05462d22d8bc7d07d748f8b5e
#
_entry.id   f4842de05462d22d8bc7d07d748f8b5e
#
_cell.length_a   1.000
_cell.length_b   1.000
_cell.length_c   1.000
_cell.angle_alpha   90.00
_cell.angle_beta   90.00
_cell.angle_gamma   90.00
#
_symmetry.space_group_name_H-M   'P 1'
#
loop_
_entity.id
_entity.type
_entity.pdbx_description
1 polymer ?
#
loop_
_entity_poly.entity_id
_entity_poly.type
_entity_poly.pdbx_seq_one_letter_code
_entity_poly.pdbx_strand_id
1 'polypeptide(L)'
;LIKVYKNPKKGLGSAIETRIKKSKKIYTCIFMCDLSDDTNDIVKYYNTVKRNKKLDAVLGTRFSKDSKVTNYPFLKLFLNRLANNIIKLIFFSDYNDFTNAFKIYKRKTLIKLLPIVSENFNVFLELPLKIVTRNYFYKIIPINWSGRKIGVSKFKIKEMSSMYIFTLFYCLFEKILLNKKRR
;
A
#
# COMPACT_ATOMS: atom_id res chain seq x y z
N LEU A 1 -2.47 15.60 18.79
CA LEU A 1 -2.50 16.87 18.07
C LEU A 1 -2.50 16.60 16.56
N ILE A 2 -3.51 17.09 15.82
CA ILE A 2 -3.59 17.00 14.36
C ILE A 2 -2.70 18.08 13.75
N LYS A 3 -1.85 17.69 12.79
CA LYS A 3 -1.01 18.63 12.03
C LYS A 3 -1.37 18.56 10.56
N VAL A 4 -1.73 19.70 9.99
CA VAL A 4 -2.01 19.87 8.56
C VAL A 4 -0.77 20.42 7.87
N TYR A 5 -0.46 19.89 6.69
CA TYR A 5 0.67 20.35 5.88
C TYR A 5 0.20 20.64 4.45
N LYS A 6 0.61 21.77 3.93
CA LYS A 6 0.40 22.09 2.51
C LYS A 6 1.24 21.15 1.65
N ASN A 7 0.62 20.57 0.65
CA ASN A 7 1.34 19.74 -0.33
C ASN A 7 2.11 20.65 -1.30
N PRO A 8 3.42 20.48 -1.48
CA PRO A 8 4.22 21.35 -2.35
C PRO A 8 3.94 21.13 -3.84
N LYS A 9 3.50 19.94 -4.22
CA LYS A 9 3.15 19.57 -5.60
C LYS A 9 1.76 18.94 -5.63
N LYS A 10 1.05 19.02 -6.76
CA LYS A 10 -0.21 18.31 -6.95
C LYS A 10 0.01 16.79 -6.89
N GLY A 11 -1.01 16.04 -6.47
CA GLY A 11 -1.03 14.59 -6.46
C GLY A 11 -0.89 13.96 -5.08
N LEU A 12 -1.44 12.76 -4.96
CA LEU A 12 -1.47 11.98 -3.73
C LEU A 12 -0.07 11.46 -3.36
N GLY A 13 0.71 11.03 -4.35
CA GLY A 13 2.08 10.57 -4.15
C GLY A 13 2.97 11.63 -3.53
N SER A 14 2.92 12.87 -4.03
CA SER A 14 3.64 14.01 -3.46
C SER A 14 3.22 14.31 -2.01
N ALA A 15 1.92 14.20 -1.72
CA ALA A 15 1.42 14.38 -0.36
C ALA A 15 1.98 13.32 0.59
N ILE A 16 1.97 12.04 0.18
CA ILE A 16 2.52 10.93 0.95
C ILE A 16 4.03 11.07 1.13
N GLU A 17 4.77 11.39 0.08
CA GLU A 17 6.23 11.62 0.17
C GLU A 17 6.57 12.74 1.14
N THR A 18 5.85 13.87 1.06
CA THR A 18 6.00 15.00 1.98
C THR A 18 5.76 14.57 3.43
N ARG A 19 4.73 13.75 3.67
CA ARG A 19 4.41 13.23 5.01
C ARG A 19 5.45 12.25 5.51
N ILE A 20 5.98 11.39 4.66
CA ILE A 20 7.08 10.47 5.01
C ILE A 20 8.30 11.27 5.45
N LYS A 21 8.72 12.29 4.68
CA LYS A 21 9.86 13.15 5.01
C LYS A 21 9.67 13.90 6.33
N LYS A 22 8.46 14.42 6.58
CA LYS A 22 8.14 15.20 7.79
C LYS A 22 7.74 14.34 9.00
N SER A 23 7.49 13.05 8.85
CA SER A 23 7.17 12.17 9.97
C SER A 23 8.38 12.04 10.92
N LYS A 24 8.12 11.97 12.23
CA LYS A 24 9.18 11.86 13.27
C LYS A 24 9.08 10.59 14.10
N LYS A 25 7.99 9.84 13.96
CA LYS A 25 7.74 8.63 14.75
C LYS A 25 8.35 7.40 14.08
N ILE A 26 8.57 6.36 14.85
CA ILE A 26 9.20 5.10 14.39
C ILE A 26 8.38 4.42 13.31
N TYR A 27 7.07 4.46 13.43
CA TYR A 27 6.14 3.86 12.48
C TYR A 27 5.27 4.92 11.82
N THR A 28 4.92 4.68 10.57
CA THR A 28 4.00 5.51 9.77
C THR A 28 2.94 4.60 9.19
N CYS A 29 1.67 4.89 9.49
CA CYS A 29 0.52 4.20 8.92
C CYS A 29 -0.11 5.09 7.86
N ILE A 30 -0.42 4.52 6.70
CA ILE A 30 -1.26 5.17 5.69
C ILE A 30 -2.68 4.68 5.94
N PHE A 31 -3.60 5.61 6.14
CA PHE A 31 -4.98 5.36 6.47
C PHE A 31 -5.89 6.31 5.69
N MET A 32 -6.94 5.77 5.07
CA MET A 32 -7.93 6.56 4.34
C MET A 32 -9.05 7.00 5.29
N CYS A 33 -9.30 8.31 5.35
CA CYS A 33 -10.34 8.87 6.24
C CYS A 33 -11.74 8.80 5.60
N ASP A 34 -12.07 7.71 4.90
CA ASP A 34 -13.37 7.51 4.26
C ASP A 34 -14.23 6.45 4.95
N LEU A 35 -13.82 6.04 6.14
CA LEU A 35 -14.47 5.05 7.00
C LEU A 35 -14.61 3.66 6.35
N SER A 36 -13.80 3.36 5.34
CA SER A 36 -13.79 2.05 4.69
C SER A 36 -12.99 1.01 5.47
N ASP A 37 -11.91 1.44 6.14
CA ASP A 37 -11.04 0.59 6.93
C ASP A 37 -11.44 0.59 8.41
N ASP A 38 -11.32 -0.56 9.09
CA ASP A 38 -11.59 -0.68 10.52
C ASP A 38 -10.45 -0.08 11.35
N THR A 39 -10.76 0.91 12.20
CA THR A 39 -9.77 1.54 13.07
C THR A 39 -9.11 0.59 14.07
N ASN A 40 -9.80 -0.51 14.46
CA ASN A 40 -9.23 -1.52 15.33
C ASN A 40 -8.04 -2.24 14.68
N ASP A 41 -8.00 -2.30 13.36
CA ASP A 41 -6.88 -2.91 12.64
C ASP A 41 -5.58 -2.09 12.76
N ILE A 42 -5.67 -0.77 13.04
CA ILE A 42 -4.49 0.06 13.37
C ILE A 42 -3.80 -0.49 14.63
N VAL A 43 -4.57 -0.85 15.64
CA VAL A 43 -4.06 -1.41 16.90
C VAL A 43 -3.39 -2.76 16.64
N LYS A 44 -4.01 -3.62 15.82
CA LYS A 44 -3.42 -4.91 15.41
C LYS A 44 -2.10 -4.70 14.68
N TYR A 45 -2.03 -3.75 13.75
CA TYR A 45 -0.81 -3.41 13.01
C TYR A 45 0.30 -2.95 13.95
N TYR A 46 -0.02 -1.98 14.83
CA TYR A 46 0.94 -1.44 15.78
C TYR A 46 1.49 -2.51 16.72
N ASN A 47 0.62 -3.34 17.29
CA ASN A 47 1.02 -4.43 18.16
C ASN A 47 1.92 -5.45 17.43
N THR A 48 1.63 -5.71 16.15
CA THR A 48 2.43 -6.62 15.32
C THR A 48 3.86 -6.09 15.11
N VAL A 49 4.01 -4.83 14.69
CA VAL A 49 5.34 -4.23 14.49
C VAL A 49 6.09 -4.00 15.81
N LYS A 50 5.37 -3.75 16.92
CA LYS A 50 5.95 -3.58 18.25
C LYS A 50 6.54 -4.90 18.77
N ARG A 51 5.81 -6.02 18.58
CA ARG A 51 6.25 -7.37 19.01
C ARG A 51 7.43 -7.90 18.20
N ASN A 52 7.48 -7.61 16.90
CA ASN A 52 8.56 -8.05 16.03
C ASN A 52 9.29 -6.86 15.40
N LYS A 53 10.35 -6.41 16.07
CA LYS A 53 11.17 -5.26 15.64
C LYS A 53 11.95 -5.52 14.33
N LYS A 54 12.03 -6.75 13.82
CA LYS A 54 12.65 -7.06 12.52
C LYS A 54 11.76 -6.64 11.35
N LEU A 55 10.42 -6.57 11.56
CA LEU A 55 9.49 -6.19 10.50
C LEU A 55 9.71 -4.75 10.03
N ASP A 56 9.73 -4.58 8.72
CA ASP A 56 9.78 -3.28 8.04
C ASP A 56 8.38 -2.75 7.72
N ALA A 57 7.42 -3.66 7.51
CA ALA A 57 6.03 -3.31 7.24
C ALA A 57 5.06 -4.37 7.77
N VAL A 58 3.80 -3.97 8.00
CA VAL A 58 2.64 -4.85 8.06
C VAL A 58 1.66 -4.43 6.98
N LEU A 59 1.30 -5.39 6.15
CA LEU A 59 0.46 -5.23 4.98
C LEU A 59 -0.90 -5.88 5.25
N GLY A 60 -1.96 -5.10 5.21
CA GLY A 60 -3.31 -5.61 5.37
C GLY A 60 -3.82 -6.25 4.10
N THR A 61 -4.51 -7.37 4.23
CA THR A 61 -5.22 -7.98 3.10
C THR A 61 -6.71 -8.09 3.37
N ARG A 62 -7.51 -7.69 2.39
CA ARG A 62 -8.95 -7.87 2.33
C ARG A 62 -9.35 -9.24 1.76
N PHE A 63 -8.38 -10.00 1.24
CA PHE A 63 -8.58 -11.22 0.46
C PHE A 63 -8.11 -12.49 1.18
N SER A 64 -8.01 -12.43 2.50
CA SER A 64 -7.81 -13.60 3.36
C SER A 64 -9.17 -14.26 3.72
N LYS A 65 -9.13 -15.52 4.15
CA LYS A 65 -10.31 -16.23 4.69
C LYS A 65 -10.87 -15.53 5.93
N ASP A 66 -10.00 -14.90 6.73
CA ASP A 66 -10.36 -14.21 7.98
C ASP A 66 -10.74 -12.73 7.76
N SER A 67 -10.81 -12.28 6.51
CA SER A 67 -11.17 -10.91 6.14
C SER A 67 -12.65 -10.82 5.80
N LYS A 68 -13.30 -9.74 6.25
CA LYS A 68 -14.67 -9.43 5.88
C LYS A 68 -14.72 -8.22 4.97
N VAL A 69 -15.24 -8.41 3.75
CA VAL A 69 -15.42 -7.33 2.76
C VAL A 69 -16.91 -7.16 2.51
N THR A 70 -17.43 -5.96 2.74
CA THR A 70 -18.85 -5.62 2.58
C THR A 70 -19.02 -4.42 1.65
N ASN A 71 -20.17 -4.27 1.03
CA ASN A 71 -20.52 -3.14 0.16
C ASN A 71 -19.51 -2.87 -0.97
N TYR A 72 -18.91 -3.92 -1.51
CA TYR A 72 -17.98 -3.81 -2.65
C TYR A 72 -18.73 -4.32 -3.91
N PRO A 73 -18.91 -3.50 -4.96
CA PRO A 73 -19.53 -3.96 -6.19
C PRO A 73 -18.81 -5.18 -6.75
N PHE A 74 -19.56 -6.24 -7.03
CA PHE A 74 -19.01 -7.56 -7.39
C PHE A 74 -17.97 -7.50 -8.52
N LEU A 75 -18.29 -6.82 -9.63
CA LEU A 75 -17.38 -6.72 -10.77
C LEU A 75 -16.06 -6.02 -10.39
N LYS A 76 -16.11 -4.96 -9.59
CA LYS A 76 -14.90 -4.25 -9.11
C LYS A 76 -14.08 -5.15 -8.18
N LEU A 77 -14.73 -5.91 -7.32
CA LEU A 77 -14.06 -6.85 -6.41
C LEU A 77 -13.35 -7.95 -7.20
N PHE A 78 -14.05 -8.53 -8.19
CA PHE A 78 -13.48 -9.57 -9.05
C PHE A 78 -12.26 -9.08 -9.81
N LEU A 79 -12.36 -7.93 -10.51
CA LEU A 79 -11.25 -7.34 -11.26
C LEU A 79 -10.08 -6.96 -10.35
N ASN A 80 -10.36 -6.44 -9.15
CA ASN A 80 -9.33 -6.12 -8.18
C ASN A 80 -8.59 -7.37 -7.69
N ARG A 81 -9.30 -8.44 -7.37
CA ARG A 81 -8.71 -9.73 -6.98
C ARG A 81 -7.86 -10.33 -8.10
N LEU A 82 -8.39 -10.31 -9.33
CA LEU A 82 -7.67 -10.81 -10.50
C LEU A 82 -6.35 -10.04 -10.70
N ALA A 83 -6.41 -8.71 -10.72
CA ALA A 83 -5.22 -7.86 -10.86
C ALA A 83 -4.19 -8.14 -9.76
N ASN A 84 -4.62 -8.21 -8.51
CA ASN A 84 -3.71 -8.47 -7.38
C ASN A 84 -3.10 -9.88 -7.44
N ASN A 85 -3.84 -10.89 -7.93
CA ASN A 85 -3.28 -12.23 -8.12
C ASN A 85 -2.24 -12.27 -9.24
N ILE A 86 -2.47 -11.56 -10.35
CA ILE A 86 -1.48 -11.41 -11.43
C ILE A 86 -0.21 -10.75 -10.88
N ILE A 87 -0.34 -9.66 -10.11
CA ILE A 87 0.81 -8.98 -9.50
C ILE A 87 1.55 -9.91 -8.54
N LYS A 88 0.81 -10.66 -7.71
CA LYS A 88 1.37 -11.67 -6.81
C LYS A 88 2.25 -12.67 -7.55
N LEU A 89 1.77 -13.20 -8.69
CA LEU A 89 2.51 -14.14 -9.53
C LEU A 89 3.77 -13.51 -10.14
N ILE A 90 3.65 -12.33 -10.75
CA ILE A 90 4.77 -11.62 -11.40
C ILE A 90 5.90 -11.32 -10.40
N PHE A 91 5.53 -10.96 -9.17
CA PHE A 91 6.51 -10.59 -8.15
C PHE A 91 6.94 -11.76 -7.25
N PHE A 92 6.40 -12.98 -7.45
CA PHE A 92 6.66 -14.15 -6.61
C PHE A 92 6.50 -13.82 -5.12
N SER A 93 5.36 -13.23 -4.77
CA SER A 93 5.05 -12.72 -3.42
C SER A 93 3.88 -13.48 -2.82
N ASP A 94 3.87 -13.65 -1.49
CA ASP A 94 2.70 -14.17 -0.77
C ASP A 94 1.60 -13.13 -0.59
N TYR A 95 1.93 -11.84 -0.74
CA TYR A 95 0.98 -10.76 -0.58
C TYR A 95 0.02 -10.67 -1.77
N ASN A 96 -1.27 -10.52 -1.49
CA ASN A 96 -2.35 -10.59 -2.49
C ASN A 96 -3.28 -9.36 -2.53
N ASP A 97 -2.90 -8.24 -1.87
CA ASP A 97 -3.73 -7.03 -1.84
C ASP A 97 -2.87 -5.74 -1.95
N PHE A 98 -2.08 -5.67 -3.01
CA PHE A 98 -1.14 -4.56 -3.25
C PHE A 98 -1.85 -3.20 -3.35
N THR A 99 -3.07 -3.16 -3.91
CA THR A 99 -3.82 -1.93 -4.16
C THR A 99 -4.50 -1.35 -2.93
N ASN A 100 -4.52 -2.06 -1.81
CA ASN A 100 -5.03 -1.55 -0.56
C ASN A 100 -4.13 -0.42 -0.03
N ALA A 101 -4.73 0.68 0.45
CA ALA A 101 -3.99 1.80 1.04
C ALA A 101 -3.52 1.51 2.47
N PHE A 102 -4.33 0.78 3.24
CA PHE A 102 -4.14 0.60 4.67
C PHE A 102 -2.98 -0.33 5.01
N LYS A 103 -1.86 0.28 5.36
CA LYS A 103 -0.61 -0.41 5.69
C LYS A 103 0.19 0.42 6.70
N ILE A 104 0.98 -0.26 7.53
CA ILE A 104 1.94 0.38 8.43
C ILE A 104 3.37 0.03 8.03
N TYR A 105 4.26 0.99 8.13
CA TYR A 105 5.66 0.85 7.74
C TYR A 105 6.57 1.41 8.82
N LYS A 106 7.76 0.83 8.95
CA LYS A 106 8.86 1.47 9.65
C LYS A 106 9.28 2.73 8.90
N ARG A 107 9.32 3.89 9.59
CA ARG A 107 9.71 5.15 8.95
C ARG A 107 11.07 5.07 8.25
N LYS A 108 12.07 4.43 8.91
CA LYS A 108 13.41 4.25 8.34
C LYS A 108 13.36 3.53 6.98
N THR A 109 12.50 2.53 6.86
CA THR A 109 12.28 1.80 5.60
C THR A 109 11.58 2.69 4.57
N LEU A 110 10.50 3.40 4.94
CA LEU A 110 9.81 4.31 4.01
C LEU A 110 10.76 5.37 3.41
N ILE A 111 11.66 5.94 4.21
CA ILE A 111 12.66 6.89 3.70
C ILE A 111 13.56 6.23 2.63
N LYS A 112 13.91 4.97 2.80
CA LYS A 112 14.71 4.23 1.81
C LYS A 112 13.92 3.85 0.54
N LEU A 113 12.57 3.86 0.59
CA LEU A 113 11.74 3.66 -0.59
C LEU A 113 11.62 4.89 -1.50
N LEU A 114 12.05 6.06 -1.01
CA LEU A 114 12.02 7.30 -1.80
C LEU A 114 13.04 7.27 -2.95
N PRO A 115 12.81 8.02 -4.04
CA PRO A 115 11.62 8.83 -4.31
C PRO A 115 10.39 7.98 -4.64
N ILE A 116 9.19 8.56 -4.45
CA ILE A 116 7.92 8.01 -4.96
C ILE A 116 7.76 8.50 -6.41
N VAL A 117 7.58 7.58 -7.34
CA VAL A 117 7.35 7.90 -8.77
C VAL A 117 5.86 8.01 -9.11
N SER A 118 5.01 7.47 -8.26
CA SER A 118 3.56 7.50 -8.42
C SER A 118 2.99 8.85 -8.01
N GLU A 119 2.19 9.48 -8.88
CA GLU A 119 1.56 10.76 -8.58
C GLU A 119 0.18 10.60 -7.90
N ASN A 120 -0.53 9.52 -8.20
CA ASN A 120 -1.91 9.29 -7.80
C ASN A 120 -2.08 8.04 -6.91
N PHE A 121 -3.23 7.38 -6.99
CA PHE A 121 -3.54 6.17 -6.18
C PHE A 121 -2.60 4.99 -6.44
N ASN A 122 -1.87 4.98 -7.55
CA ASN A 122 -0.84 4.00 -7.84
C ASN A 122 0.32 3.99 -6.82
N VAL A 123 0.45 5.01 -5.97
CA VAL A 123 1.37 4.99 -4.82
C VAL A 123 1.07 3.85 -3.84
N PHE A 124 -0.19 3.44 -3.73
CA PHE A 124 -0.59 2.31 -2.88
C PHE A 124 -0.14 0.95 -3.43
N LEU A 125 0.11 0.88 -4.74
CA LEU A 125 0.75 -0.24 -5.40
C LEU A 125 2.28 -0.15 -5.30
N GLU A 126 2.86 1.04 -5.52
CA GLU A 126 4.30 1.25 -5.54
C GLU A 126 4.98 0.89 -4.22
N LEU A 127 4.46 1.38 -3.10
CA LEU A 127 5.09 1.18 -1.80
C LEU A 127 5.22 -0.30 -1.41
N PRO A 128 4.15 -1.13 -1.45
CA PRO A 128 4.29 -2.55 -1.13
C PRO A 128 5.09 -3.31 -2.20
N LEU A 129 5.05 -2.92 -3.47
CA LEU A 129 5.91 -3.52 -4.49
C LEU A 129 7.39 -3.27 -4.19
N LYS A 130 7.77 -2.05 -3.80
CA LYS A 130 9.14 -1.75 -3.38
C LYS A 130 9.55 -2.52 -2.12
N ILE A 131 8.65 -2.77 -1.17
CA ILE A 131 8.90 -3.64 0.00
C ILE A 131 9.29 -5.05 -0.48
N VAL A 132 8.48 -5.64 -1.37
CA VAL A 132 8.72 -6.98 -1.91
C VAL A 132 9.99 -7.01 -2.77
N THR A 133 10.13 -6.08 -3.70
CA THR A 133 11.25 -5.99 -4.66
C THR A 133 12.61 -5.85 -3.98
N ARG A 134 12.66 -5.08 -2.90
CA ARG A 134 13.90 -4.83 -2.12
C ARG A 134 14.11 -5.84 -0.99
N ASN A 135 13.25 -6.88 -0.89
CA ASN A 135 13.32 -7.95 0.12
C ASN A 135 13.31 -7.43 1.57
N TYR A 136 12.46 -6.44 1.84
CA TYR A 136 12.19 -6.02 3.21
C TYR A 136 11.30 -7.02 3.94
N PHE A 137 11.46 -7.14 5.25
CA PHE A 137 10.65 -8.05 6.07
C PHE A 137 9.26 -7.45 6.31
N TYR A 138 8.23 -8.19 5.93
CA TYR A 138 6.85 -7.79 6.16
C TYR A 138 6.01 -8.95 6.71
N LYS A 139 4.90 -8.60 7.35
CA LYS A 139 3.87 -9.55 7.77
C LYS A 139 2.54 -9.16 7.13
N ILE A 140 1.80 -10.16 6.68
CA ILE A 140 0.45 -9.99 6.14
C ILE A 140 -0.53 -10.24 7.28
N ILE A 141 -1.53 -9.37 7.43
CA ILE A 141 -2.64 -9.57 8.38
C ILE A 141 -3.98 -9.37 7.68
N PRO A 142 -4.99 -10.21 8.00
CA PRO A 142 -6.37 -9.99 7.56
C PRO A 142 -6.89 -8.67 8.11
N ILE A 143 -7.64 -7.95 7.28
CA ILE A 143 -8.35 -6.73 7.67
C ILE A 143 -9.79 -6.79 7.20
N ASN A 144 -10.66 -6.08 7.92
CA ASN A 144 -12.02 -5.85 7.49
C ASN A 144 -12.12 -4.56 6.68
N TRP A 145 -12.98 -4.59 5.68
CA TRP A 145 -13.18 -3.43 4.81
C TRP A 145 -14.64 -3.31 4.40
N SER A 146 -15.17 -2.11 4.44
CA SER A 146 -16.53 -1.81 3.98
C SER A 146 -16.50 -0.70 2.94
N GLY A 147 -17.16 -0.92 1.82
CA GLY A 147 -17.35 0.14 0.84
C GLY A 147 -17.98 1.38 1.48
N ARG A 148 -17.48 2.57 1.10
CA ARG A 148 -17.98 3.82 1.65
C ARG A 148 -19.48 3.97 1.43
N LYS A 149 -20.17 4.51 2.43
CA LYS A 149 -21.62 4.73 2.37
C LYS A 149 -21.99 6.05 1.69
N ILE A 150 -21.09 7.04 1.72
CA ILE A 150 -21.32 8.40 1.22
C ILE A 150 -20.17 8.80 0.29
N GLY A 151 -20.51 9.57 -0.75
CA GLY A 151 -19.55 10.09 -1.71
C GLY A 151 -19.26 9.16 -2.89
N VAL A 152 -18.62 9.72 -3.91
CA VAL A 152 -18.28 9.00 -5.16
C VAL A 152 -16.79 8.69 -5.18
N SER A 153 -16.45 7.49 -5.66
CA SER A 153 -15.04 7.11 -5.84
C SER A 153 -14.38 7.98 -6.90
N LYS A 154 -13.31 8.67 -6.54
CA LYS A 154 -12.46 9.42 -7.49
C LYS A 154 -11.56 8.50 -8.32
N PHE A 155 -11.59 7.20 -8.05
CA PHE A 155 -10.81 6.21 -8.80
C PHE A 155 -11.50 5.90 -10.12
N LYS A 156 -10.92 6.36 -11.22
CA LYS A 156 -11.39 6.11 -12.58
C LYS A 156 -10.48 5.08 -13.25
N ILE A 157 -11.00 3.89 -13.48
CA ILE A 157 -10.23 2.73 -13.98
C ILE A 157 -9.51 3.07 -15.29
N LYS A 158 -10.21 3.64 -16.27
CA LYS A 158 -9.63 3.95 -17.60
C LYS A 158 -8.48 4.96 -17.53
N GLU A 159 -8.64 6.03 -16.74
CA GLU A 159 -7.65 7.10 -16.64
C GLU A 159 -6.40 6.66 -15.81
N MET A 160 -6.57 5.69 -14.94
CA MET A 160 -5.51 5.30 -13.99
C MET A 160 -4.79 4.01 -14.40
N SER A 161 -5.32 3.24 -15.34
CA SER A 161 -4.73 1.94 -15.73
C SER A 161 -3.30 2.08 -16.24
N SER A 162 -3.00 3.08 -17.07
CA SER A 162 -1.67 3.33 -17.59
C SER A 162 -0.65 3.63 -16.48
N MET A 163 -1.05 4.41 -15.47
CA MET A 163 -0.20 4.73 -14.32
C MET A 163 0.10 3.50 -13.46
N TYR A 164 -0.87 2.60 -13.30
CA TYR A 164 -0.68 1.33 -12.58
C TYR A 164 0.25 0.40 -13.35
N ILE A 165 0.08 0.28 -14.66
CA ILE A 165 0.96 -0.51 -15.54
C ILE A 165 2.39 0.05 -15.49
N PHE A 166 2.57 1.35 -15.63
CA PHE A 166 3.87 2.01 -15.50
C PHE A 166 4.55 1.67 -14.18
N THR A 167 3.82 1.83 -13.05
CA THR A 167 4.35 1.52 -11.72
C THR A 167 4.77 0.06 -11.58
N LEU A 168 3.99 -0.85 -12.17
CA LEU A 168 4.26 -2.28 -12.17
C LEU A 168 5.57 -2.58 -12.92
N PHE A 169 5.72 -2.06 -14.14
CA PHE A 169 6.95 -2.23 -14.91
C PHE A 169 8.16 -1.57 -14.23
N TYR A 170 8.00 -0.37 -13.70
CA TYR A 170 9.06 0.30 -12.93
C TYR A 170 9.59 -0.59 -11.79
N CYS A 171 8.70 -1.13 -10.97
CA CYS A 171 9.09 -2.01 -9.86
C CYS A 171 9.64 -3.36 -10.35
N LEU A 172 9.16 -3.87 -11.48
CA LEU A 172 9.66 -5.12 -12.08
C LEU A 172 11.10 -4.94 -12.60
N PHE A 173 11.39 -3.86 -13.32
CA PHE A 173 12.74 -3.53 -13.74
C PHE A 173 13.68 -3.34 -12.56
N GLU A 174 13.22 -2.64 -11.51
CA GLU A 174 13.99 -2.51 -10.28
C GLU A 174 14.32 -3.89 -9.67
N LYS A 175 13.36 -4.82 -9.63
CA LYS A 175 13.56 -6.18 -9.13
C LYS A 175 14.64 -6.93 -9.93
N ILE A 176 14.60 -6.84 -11.26
CA ILE A 176 15.57 -7.50 -12.14
C ILE A 176 16.97 -6.95 -11.91
N LEU A 177 17.10 -5.61 -11.83
CA LEU A 177 18.39 -4.95 -11.63
C LEU A 177 18.99 -5.24 -10.24
N LEU A 178 18.17 -5.28 -9.20
CA LEU A 178 18.62 -5.63 -7.85
C LEU A 178 19.05 -7.09 -7.73
N ASN A 179 18.38 -8.01 -8.42
CA ASN A 179 18.76 -9.42 -8.42
C ASN A 179 20.10 -9.66 -9.16
N LYS A 180 20.41 -8.89 -10.21
CA LYS A 180 21.72 -8.95 -10.87
C LYS A 180 22.88 -8.51 -9.96
N LYS A 181 22.67 -7.54 -9.08
CA LYS A 181 23.69 -7.07 -8.13
C LYS A 181 23.98 -8.03 -6.97
N ARG A 182 23.14 -9.05 -6.77
CA ARG A 182 23.25 -10.03 -5.67
C ARG A 182 23.86 -11.36 -6.12
N ARG A 183 24.05 -11.55 -7.42
CA ARG A 183 24.82 -12.64 -8.01
C ARG A 183 26.25 -12.21 -8.31
#